data_8c2ac809d6e160ae20219ee4d696e706
#
_entry.id   8c2ac809d6e160ae20219ee4d696e706
#
_cell.length_a   1.000
_cell.length_b   1.000
_cell.length_c   1.000
_cell.angle_alpha   90.00
_cell.angle_beta   90.00
_cell.angle_gamma   90.00
#
_symmetry.space_group_name_H-M   'P 1'
#
loop_
_entity.id
_entity.type
_entity.pdbx_description
1 polymer ?
#
loop_
_entity_poly.entity_id
_entity_poly.type
_entity_poly.pdbx_seq_one_letter_code
_entity_poly.pdbx_strand_id
1 'polypeptide(L)'
;DKVRAHEAWVAPLPDAMQPVSAGPLFCGGITVFNPIVQFDIKPTDRVGVIGIGGLGHMALRFLHAWGCDVSAFSSSPDKEAEAREMGANHFINSRDPQALKSVEGSFDLILSTVNADLDWS
;
A
#
# COMPACT_ATOMS: atom_id res chain seq x y z
N ASP A 1 1.64 31.01 13.53
CA ASP A 1 1.08 29.96 14.38
C ASP A 1 2.21 29.18 15.06
N LYS A 2 1.95 28.71 16.30
CA LYS A 2 2.93 27.94 17.09
C LYS A 2 2.24 26.69 17.61
N VAL A 3 3.01 25.58 17.65
CA VAL A 3 2.58 24.33 18.24
C VAL A 3 3.60 23.91 19.31
N ARG A 4 3.13 23.28 20.38
CA ARG A 4 4.00 22.68 21.39
C ARG A 4 3.85 21.17 21.32
N ALA A 5 4.97 20.47 21.16
CA ALA A 5 5.02 19.02 21.16
C ALA A 5 6.24 18.55 21.96
N HIS A 6 6.17 17.32 22.49
CA HIS A 6 7.31 16.66 23.08
C HIS A 6 8.29 16.21 21.97
N GLU A 7 9.57 16.38 22.18
CA GLU A 7 10.60 16.08 21.17
C GLU A 7 10.55 14.64 20.61
N ALA A 8 10.14 13.67 21.43
CA ALA A 8 9.97 12.27 21.01
C ALA A 8 8.92 12.08 19.89
N TRP A 9 8.05 13.06 19.66
CA TRP A 9 6.99 13.01 18.65
C TRP A 9 7.25 13.95 17.47
N VAL A 10 8.44 14.51 17.40
CA VAL A 10 8.86 15.42 16.33
C VAL A 10 9.90 14.73 15.47
N ALA A 11 9.63 14.59 14.20
CA ALA A 11 10.58 14.08 13.22
C ALA A 11 11.02 15.21 12.28
N PRO A 12 12.33 15.41 12.07
CA PRO A 12 12.80 16.37 11.08
C PRO A 12 12.43 15.89 9.68
N LEU A 13 12.01 16.82 8.83
CA LEU A 13 11.79 16.52 7.42
C LEU A 13 13.11 16.62 6.66
N PRO A 14 13.38 15.72 5.69
CA PRO A 14 14.50 15.91 4.77
C PRO A 14 14.37 17.23 4.00
N ASP A 15 15.48 17.92 3.77
CA ASP A 15 15.50 19.24 3.10
C ASP A 15 14.86 19.20 1.69
N ALA A 16 14.95 18.07 1.00
CA ALA A 16 14.35 17.87 -0.31
C ALA A 16 12.82 17.67 -0.29
N MET A 17 12.23 17.48 0.90
CA MET A 17 10.79 17.19 1.02
C MET A 17 9.99 18.47 1.21
N GLN A 18 8.97 18.66 0.39
CA GLN A 18 8.02 19.76 0.56
C GLN A 18 7.14 19.51 1.80
N PRO A 19 7.09 20.40 2.79
CA PRO A 19 6.33 20.19 4.04
C PRO A 19 4.85 19.92 3.81
N VAL A 20 4.25 20.54 2.79
CA VAL A 20 2.84 20.35 2.46
C VAL A 20 2.52 18.91 2.02
N SER A 21 3.48 18.21 1.44
CA SER A 21 3.33 16.82 0.99
C SER A 21 3.66 15.80 2.09
N ALA A 22 4.28 16.24 3.19
CA ALA A 22 4.73 15.36 4.25
C ALA A 22 3.59 14.90 5.18
N GLY A 23 2.56 15.73 5.38
CA GLY A 23 1.48 15.45 6.34
C GLY A 23 0.87 14.04 6.23
N PRO A 24 0.43 13.59 5.06
CA PRO A 24 -0.15 12.27 4.89
C PRO A 24 0.79 11.10 5.24
N LEU A 25 2.12 11.31 5.13
CA LEU A 25 3.11 10.26 5.41
C LEU A 25 3.20 9.92 6.90
N PHE A 26 2.90 10.87 7.79
CA PHE A 26 2.93 10.64 9.23
C PHE A 26 1.72 9.87 9.77
N CYS A 27 0.71 9.64 8.96
CA CYS A 27 -0.44 8.79 9.28
C CYS A 27 -0.53 7.63 8.29
N GLY A 28 -1.02 7.90 7.08
CA GLY A 28 -1.23 6.88 6.05
C GLY A 28 0.07 6.21 5.62
N GLY A 29 1.14 6.99 5.45
CA GLY A 29 2.45 6.46 5.09
C GLY A 29 2.98 5.46 6.09
N ILE A 30 3.10 5.84 7.36
CA ILE A 30 3.60 4.93 8.41
C ILE A 30 2.69 3.73 8.62
N THR A 31 1.38 3.89 8.46
CA THR A 31 0.40 2.81 8.61
C THR A 31 0.64 1.68 7.62
N VAL A 32 0.94 1.99 6.37
CA VAL A 32 1.19 0.97 5.32
C VAL A 32 2.65 0.56 5.23
N PHE A 33 3.58 1.38 5.70
CA PHE A 33 5.01 1.04 5.72
C PHE A 33 5.37 0.11 6.88
N ASN A 34 4.77 0.32 8.05
CA ASN A 34 5.08 -0.47 9.25
C ASN A 34 4.91 -1.99 9.04
N PRO A 35 3.86 -2.52 8.40
CA PRO A 35 3.75 -3.96 8.13
C PRO A 35 4.91 -4.51 7.29
N ILE A 36 5.44 -3.75 6.33
CA ILE A 36 6.57 -4.18 5.50
C ILE A 36 7.78 -4.51 6.37
N VAL A 37 8.07 -3.62 7.33
CA VAL A 37 9.19 -3.79 8.26
C VAL A 37 8.88 -4.85 9.33
N GLN A 38 7.67 -4.80 9.90
CA GLN A 38 7.28 -5.67 11.02
C GLN A 38 7.21 -7.15 10.64
N PHE A 39 6.79 -7.45 9.41
CA PHE A 39 6.71 -8.83 8.90
C PHE A 39 7.95 -9.22 8.07
N ASP A 40 9.01 -8.39 8.10
CA ASP A 40 10.30 -8.67 7.45
C ASP A 40 10.16 -8.97 5.94
N ILE A 41 9.28 -8.21 5.25
CA ILE A 41 9.04 -8.35 3.82
C ILE A 41 10.30 -8.03 3.03
N LYS A 42 10.65 -8.93 2.12
CA LYS A 42 11.85 -8.82 1.29
C LYS A 42 11.53 -8.14 -0.05
N PRO A 43 12.52 -7.54 -0.70
CA PRO A 43 12.36 -6.93 -2.03
C PRO A 43 11.85 -7.89 -3.13
N THR A 44 11.99 -9.20 -2.94
CA THR A 44 11.54 -10.20 -3.92
C THR A 44 10.19 -10.82 -3.59
N ASP A 45 9.57 -10.42 -2.48
CA ASP A 45 8.31 -10.99 -2.04
C ASP A 45 7.15 -10.51 -2.90
N ARG A 46 6.12 -11.35 -2.98
CA ARG A 46 4.87 -11.07 -3.69
C ARG A 46 3.85 -10.53 -2.70
N VAL A 47 3.43 -9.29 -2.92
CA VAL A 47 2.53 -8.60 -1.98
C VAL A 47 1.26 -8.15 -2.69
N GLY A 48 0.12 -8.52 -2.10
CA GLY A 48 -1.20 -8.07 -2.52
C GLY A 48 -1.64 -6.82 -1.77
N VAL A 49 -2.24 -5.85 -2.47
CA VAL A 49 -2.88 -4.67 -1.86
C VAL A 49 -4.35 -4.64 -2.24
N ILE A 50 -5.22 -4.77 -1.24
CA ILE A 50 -6.68 -4.75 -1.44
C ILE A 50 -7.20 -3.34 -1.15
N GLY A 51 -7.84 -2.75 -2.18
CA GLY A 51 -8.40 -1.41 -2.14
C GLY A 51 -7.40 -0.33 -2.53
N ILE A 52 -7.73 0.38 -3.62
CA ILE A 52 -6.88 1.43 -4.21
C ILE A 52 -7.50 2.79 -3.89
N GLY A 53 -7.47 3.12 -2.62
CA GLY A 53 -7.81 4.43 -2.05
C GLY A 53 -6.56 5.15 -1.55
N GLY A 54 -6.72 6.11 -0.63
CA GLY A 54 -5.60 6.89 -0.09
C GLY A 54 -4.49 6.06 0.56
N LEU A 55 -4.85 5.04 1.37
CA LEU A 55 -3.88 4.12 1.96
C LEU A 55 -3.31 3.15 0.92
N GLY A 56 -4.18 2.59 0.06
CA GLY A 56 -3.76 1.61 -0.95
C GLY A 56 -2.75 2.19 -1.93
N HIS A 57 -2.95 3.43 -2.40
CA HIS A 57 -1.98 4.05 -3.31
C HIS A 57 -0.61 4.27 -2.64
N MET A 58 -0.57 4.62 -1.34
CA MET A 58 0.69 4.71 -0.61
C MET A 58 1.34 3.34 -0.46
N ALA A 59 0.55 2.29 -0.16
CA ALA A 59 1.05 0.92 -0.07
C ALA A 59 1.69 0.46 -1.38
N LEU A 60 1.03 0.69 -2.53
CA LEU A 60 1.59 0.37 -3.85
C LEU A 60 2.94 1.05 -4.07
N ARG A 61 3.05 2.35 -3.80
CA ARG A 61 4.28 3.11 -3.98
C ARG A 61 5.41 2.65 -3.07
N PHE A 62 5.13 2.39 -1.79
CA PHE A 62 6.14 1.90 -0.85
C PHE A 62 6.62 0.50 -1.20
N LEU A 63 5.72 -0.42 -1.51
CA LEU A 63 6.07 -1.79 -1.88
C LEU A 63 6.85 -1.85 -3.18
N HIS A 64 6.45 -1.06 -4.18
CA HIS A 64 7.20 -0.93 -5.42
C HIS A 64 8.62 -0.38 -5.20
N ALA A 65 8.73 0.70 -4.41
CA ALA A 65 10.04 1.27 -4.07
C ALA A 65 10.90 0.32 -3.21
N TRP A 66 10.26 -0.56 -2.43
CA TRP A 66 10.93 -1.61 -1.66
C TRP A 66 11.48 -2.72 -2.56
N GLY A 67 10.90 -2.92 -3.75
CA GLY A 67 11.32 -3.89 -4.76
C GLY A 67 10.42 -5.13 -4.87
N CYS A 68 9.27 -5.14 -4.19
CA CYS A 68 8.34 -6.26 -4.23
C CYS A 68 7.64 -6.43 -5.59
N ASP A 69 7.17 -7.66 -5.85
CA ASP A 69 6.21 -7.94 -6.93
C ASP A 69 4.79 -7.64 -6.43
N VAL A 70 4.23 -6.51 -6.87
CA VAL A 70 3.04 -5.91 -6.26
C VAL A 70 1.79 -6.17 -7.11
N SER A 71 0.77 -6.78 -6.50
CA SER A 71 -0.54 -7.00 -7.09
C SER A 71 -1.60 -6.10 -6.45
N ALA A 72 -2.28 -5.31 -7.27
CA ALA A 72 -3.39 -4.45 -6.84
C ALA A 72 -4.72 -5.16 -7.04
N PHE A 73 -5.52 -5.26 -5.98
CA PHE A 73 -6.89 -5.80 -6.02
C PHE A 73 -7.91 -4.67 -5.98
N SER A 74 -8.77 -4.60 -6.97
CA SER A 74 -9.86 -3.62 -7.00
C SER A 74 -11.12 -4.22 -7.66
N SER A 75 -12.27 -3.78 -7.17
CA SER A 75 -13.57 -4.09 -7.79
C SER A 75 -13.91 -3.17 -8.97
N SER A 76 -13.06 -2.18 -9.25
CA SER A 76 -13.24 -1.16 -10.29
C SER A 76 -12.14 -1.31 -11.34
N PRO A 77 -12.44 -1.94 -12.50
CA PRO A 77 -11.43 -2.17 -13.56
C PRO A 77 -10.81 -0.91 -14.13
N ASP A 78 -11.54 0.20 -14.11
CA ASP A 78 -11.08 1.52 -14.53
C ASP A 78 -9.88 2.04 -13.73
N LYS A 79 -9.64 1.49 -12.55
CA LYS A 79 -8.47 1.82 -11.70
C LYS A 79 -7.17 1.10 -12.09
N GLU A 80 -7.19 0.23 -13.09
CA GLU A 80 -5.99 -0.50 -13.47
C GLU A 80 -4.83 0.40 -13.90
N ALA A 81 -5.10 1.38 -14.77
CA ALA A 81 -4.09 2.31 -15.25
C ALA A 81 -3.46 3.11 -14.09
N GLU A 82 -4.30 3.63 -13.19
CA GLU A 82 -3.88 4.35 -11.99
C GLU A 82 -3.03 3.45 -11.06
N ALA A 83 -3.46 2.22 -10.81
CA ALA A 83 -2.73 1.28 -9.97
C ALA A 83 -1.34 0.95 -10.53
N ARG A 84 -1.25 0.76 -11.85
CA ARG A 84 0.04 0.52 -12.53
C ARG A 84 0.97 1.73 -12.46
N GLU A 85 0.45 2.95 -12.63
CA GLU A 85 1.22 4.19 -12.46
C GLU A 85 1.74 4.35 -11.03
N MET A 86 1.00 3.84 -10.05
CA MET A 86 1.40 3.82 -8.64
C MET A 86 2.40 2.71 -8.29
N GLY A 87 2.76 1.84 -9.23
CA GLY A 87 3.78 0.81 -9.07
C GLY A 87 3.26 -0.62 -8.96
N ALA A 88 1.98 -0.88 -9.22
CA ALA A 88 1.48 -2.26 -9.29
C ALA A 88 2.02 -2.97 -10.54
N ASN A 89 2.63 -4.14 -10.34
CA ASN A 89 3.07 -5.03 -11.41
C ASN A 89 1.88 -5.77 -12.03
N HIS A 90 0.89 -6.12 -11.19
CA HIS A 90 -0.31 -6.85 -11.58
C HIS A 90 -1.57 -6.15 -11.09
N PHE A 91 -2.64 -6.29 -11.86
CA PHE A 91 -3.98 -5.82 -11.47
C PHE A 91 -4.95 -7.00 -11.50
N ILE A 92 -5.70 -7.17 -10.42
CA ILE A 92 -6.63 -8.28 -10.22
C ILE A 92 -8.01 -7.70 -9.93
N ASN A 93 -8.96 -8.02 -10.79
CA ASN A 93 -10.35 -7.66 -10.54
C ASN A 93 -10.93 -8.54 -9.43
N SER A 94 -11.21 -7.95 -8.27
CA SER A 94 -11.73 -8.67 -7.10
C SER A 94 -13.18 -9.17 -7.26
N ARG A 95 -13.86 -8.83 -8.38
CA ARG A 95 -15.18 -9.37 -8.74
C ARG A 95 -15.10 -10.57 -9.67
N ASP A 96 -13.93 -10.93 -10.14
CA ASP A 96 -13.73 -12.08 -11.02
C ASP A 96 -13.21 -13.28 -10.21
N PRO A 97 -14.06 -14.30 -9.96
CA PRO A 97 -13.64 -15.48 -9.19
C PRO A 97 -12.52 -16.28 -9.85
N GLN A 98 -12.41 -16.24 -11.19
CA GLN A 98 -11.34 -16.94 -11.89
C GLN A 98 -10.01 -16.20 -11.71
N ALA A 99 -10.02 -14.88 -11.76
CA ALA A 99 -8.84 -14.07 -11.48
C ALA A 99 -8.34 -14.28 -10.04
N LEU A 100 -9.23 -14.32 -9.06
CA LEU A 100 -8.88 -14.59 -7.66
C LEU A 100 -8.28 -16.00 -7.49
N LYS A 101 -8.92 -17.01 -8.08
CA LYS A 101 -8.46 -18.40 -8.01
C LYS A 101 -7.08 -18.59 -8.64
N SER A 102 -6.76 -17.83 -9.69
CA SER A 102 -5.46 -17.93 -10.38
C SER A 102 -4.27 -17.47 -9.52
N VAL A 103 -4.53 -16.72 -8.45
CA VAL A 103 -3.50 -16.15 -7.55
C VAL A 103 -3.58 -16.71 -6.13
N GLU A 104 -4.42 -17.72 -5.90
CA GLU A 104 -4.58 -18.38 -4.62
C GLU A 104 -3.23 -18.94 -4.11
N GLY A 105 -2.93 -18.69 -2.84
CA GLY A 105 -1.69 -19.16 -2.20
C GLY A 105 -0.40 -18.57 -2.75
N SER A 106 -0.46 -17.48 -3.53
CA SER A 106 0.70 -16.94 -4.24
C SER A 106 1.33 -15.70 -3.61
N PHE A 107 0.84 -15.24 -2.45
CA PHE A 107 1.34 -14.04 -1.78
C PHE A 107 2.03 -14.34 -0.47
N ASP A 108 3.10 -13.60 -0.20
CA ASP A 108 3.81 -13.61 1.08
C ASP A 108 3.15 -12.69 2.10
N LEU A 109 2.52 -11.60 1.61
CA LEU A 109 1.74 -10.67 2.43
C LEU A 109 0.55 -10.14 1.64
N ILE A 110 -0.58 -9.94 2.31
CA ILE A 110 -1.72 -9.17 1.78
C ILE A 110 -2.03 -8.01 2.74
N LEU A 111 -2.00 -6.78 2.21
CA LEU A 111 -2.42 -5.57 2.91
C LEU A 111 -3.84 -5.20 2.48
N SER A 112 -4.80 -5.32 3.40
CA SER A 112 -6.16 -4.83 3.16
C SER A 112 -6.31 -3.41 3.70
N THR A 113 -6.72 -2.49 2.84
CA THR A 113 -6.98 -1.09 3.16
C THR A 113 -8.45 -0.72 3.02
N VAL A 114 -9.32 -1.72 2.93
CA VAL A 114 -10.77 -1.55 2.84
C VAL A 114 -11.46 -1.99 4.13
N ASN A 115 -12.57 -1.33 4.43
CA ASN A 115 -13.50 -1.76 5.47
C ASN A 115 -14.74 -2.38 4.80
N ALA A 116 -14.59 -3.63 4.35
CA ALA A 116 -15.63 -4.40 3.70
C ALA A 116 -15.55 -5.86 4.16
N ASP A 117 -16.70 -6.54 4.15
CA ASP A 117 -16.70 -7.99 4.35
C ASP A 117 -16.05 -8.65 3.14
N LEU A 118 -14.90 -9.26 3.38
CA LEU A 118 -14.16 -10.02 2.38
C LEU A 118 -14.29 -11.50 2.69
N ASP A 119 -14.54 -12.30 1.66
CA ASP A 119 -14.45 -13.75 1.77
C ASP A 119 -12.96 -14.13 1.76
N TRP A 120 -12.50 -14.67 2.87
CA TRP A 120 -11.11 -15.09 3.08
C TRP A 120 -10.93 -16.62 2.91
N SER A 121 -11.98 -17.35 2.49
CA SER A 121 -11.95 -18.80 2.25
C SER A 121 -11.36 -19.19 0.91
#